data_f303c295bbf81df7f2352661d802d2c3
#
_entry.id   f303c295bbf81df7f2352661d802d2c3
#
_cell.length_a   1.000
_cell.length_b   1.000
_cell.length_c   1.000
_cell.angle_alpha   90.00
_cell.angle_beta   90.00
_cell.angle_gamma   90.00
#
_symmetry.space_group_name_H-M   'P 1'
#
loop_
_entity.id
_entity.type
_entity.pdbx_description
1 polymer ?
#
loop_
_entity_poly.entity_id
_entity_poly.type
_entity_poly.pdbx_seq_one_letter_code
_entity_poly.pdbx_strand_id
1 'polypeptide(L)'
;MQEIRNIAVIAHVDHGKTTLVDGLLRQSGTFANHEQVDERVMDSNAIEKERGITILSKNTAINYKGTKINIIDTPGHADFGGEVERVLKMVDGVLLLVDAQEGVMPQTKFVVKKALALGIRPIVVVNKIDKPAAEPDRVIDEVFDLFSAMDANEEQLDFPVVYAAAREGYAIKELDDEKKNLEPLFDAILEYVPLPSGNVENPLQVQIFTLDYDNYVGKIGIARIFNGKVKKGESVTLAKSNGEKIVGKITKLIGFYGLARTEIDEAQAGDIIALAGFHSLNVGDSIVDSNNPIPLDPMHLEEPTMSVNFVVNDSPFAGLEGKHVTANKLKERLEREMQTNIAMKIEELGEGKFKVSGRGELQITILAENLRREDYEFSISRPEVIVKEIDGQKCEPFESLVIDTPQDYSGS
;
A
#
# COMPACT_ATOMS: atom_id res chain seq x y z
N MET A 1 -26.65 1.41 10.27
CA MET A 1 -25.43 1.06 9.51
C MET A 1 -24.23 1.59 10.26
N GLN A 2 -23.14 0.84 10.30
CA GLN A 2 -21.90 1.34 10.91
C GLN A 2 -21.27 2.38 9.99
N GLU A 3 -20.86 3.52 10.52
CA GLU A 3 -20.07 4.48 9.77
C GLU A 3 -18.67 3.94 9.48
N ILE A 4 -18.11 4.32 8.33
CA ILE A 4 -16.80 3.88 7.89
C ILE A 4 -15.95 5.11 7.56
N ARG A 5 -14.65 5.04 7.85
CA ARG A 5 -13.62 5.94 7.36
C ARG A 5 -12.49 5.10 6.77
N ASN A 6 -12.01 5.47 5.60
CA ASN A 6 -10.89 4.79 4.95
C ASN A 6 -9.71 5.76 4.88
N ILE A 7 -8.61 5.41 5.52
CA ILE A 7 -7.41 6.24 5.56
C ILE A 7 -6.18 5.47 5.11
N ALA A 8 -5.27 6.17 4.44
CA ALA A 8 -3.90 5.70 4.21
C ALA A 8 -2.93 6.49 5.10
N VAL A 9 -1.90 5.83 5.60
CA VAL A 9 -0.82 6.50 6.36
C VAL A 9 0.40 6.62 5.47
N ILE A 10 0.81 7.85 5.20
CA ILE A 10 1.95 8.20 4.36
C ILE A 10 3.03 8.81 5.25
N ALA A 11 4.26 8.35 5.09
CA ALA A 11 5.41 8.90 5.81
C ALA A 11 6.70 8.64 5.05
N HIS A 12 7.72 9.45 5.30
CA HIS A 12 9.10 9.08 4.98
C HIS A 12 9.55 7.93 5.89
N VAL A 13 10.61 7.24 5.49
CA VAL A 13 11.28 6.23 6.32
C VAL A 13 11.67 6.87 7.65
N ASP A 14 11.51 6.15 8.76
CA ASP A 14 11.82 6.57 10.12
C ASP A 14 11.00 7.77 10.68
N HIS A 15 10.04 8.36 9.96
CA HIS A 15 9.14 9.39 10.52
C HIS A 15 8.16 8.85 11.57
N GLY A 16 8.13 7.52 11.79
CA GLY A 16 7.36 6.88 12.86
C GLY A 16 6.01 6.33 12.44
N LYS A 17 5.82 6.03 11.14
CA LYS A 17 4.59 5.47 10.57
C LYS A 17 4.11 4.21 11.31
N THR A 18 4.96 3.18 11.38
CA THR A 18 4.63 1.90 12.06
C THR A 18 4.31 2.13 13.53
N THR A 19 5.09 2.98 14.22
CA THR A 19 4.85 3.32 15.64
C THR A 19 3.51 4.00 15.85
N LEU A 20 3.11 4.90 14.95
CA LEU A 20 1.81 5.57 15.03
C LEU A 20 0.67 4.58 14.80
N VAL A 21 0.77 3.73 13.78
CA VAL A 21 -0.26 2.72 13.49
C VAL A 21 -0.40 1.72 14.63
N ASP A 22 0.71 1.26 15.21
CA ASP A 22 0.70 0.43 16.41
C ASP A 22 0.02 1.13 17.60
N GLY A 23 0.29 2.43 17.79
CA GLY A 23 -0.35 3.25 18.80
C GLY A 23 -1.87 3.35 18.62
N LEU A 24 -2.32 3.60 17.38
CA LEU A 24 -3.73 3.62 17.02
C LEU A 24 -4.40 2.27 17.29
N LEU A 25 -3.78 1.17 16.88
CA LEU A 25 -4.28 -0.17 17.13
C LEU A 25 -4.43 -0.47 18.63
N ARG A 26 -3.43 -0.13 19.44
CA ARG A 26 -3.45 -0.38 20.90
C ARG A 26 -4.51 0.46 21.61
N GLN A 27 -4.64 1.74 21.27
CA GLN A 27 -5.53 2.66 21.97
C GLN A 27 -6.98 2.62 21.48
N SER A 28 -7.26 2.00 20.33
CA SER A 28 -8.63 1.78 19.85
C SER A 28 -9.43 0.76 20.65
N GLY A 29 -8.79 0.04 21.60
CA GLY A 29 -9.42 -1.07 22.34
C GLY A 29 -9.65 -2.32 21.49
N THR A 30 -9.06 -2.41 20.32
CA THR A 30 -9.20 -3.53 19.38
C THR A 30 -8.51 -4.80 19.91
N PHE A 31 -7.48 -4.65 20.74
CA PHE A 31 -6.79 -5.76 21.40
C PHE A 31 -7.31 -6.00 22.80
N ALA A 32 -7.46 -7.26 23.19
CA ALA A 32 -7.75 -7.61 24.57
C ALA A 32 -6.56 -7.21 25.48
N ASN A 33 -6.85 -6.73 26.69
CA ASN A 33 -5.87 -6.21 27.66
C ASN A 33 -4.73 -7.19 28.02
N HIS A 34 -4.71 -8.41 27.50
CA HIS A 34 -3.72 -9.46 27.78
C HIS A 34 -2.92 -9.91 26.56
N GLU A 35 -3.19 -9.38 25.35
CA GLU A 35 -2.36 -9.67 24.18
C GLU A 35 -1.11 -8.78 24.22
N GLN A 36 0.04 -9.41 24.44
CA GLN A 36 1.32 -8.77 24.23
C GLN A 36 1.51 -8.59 22.72
N VAL A 37 1.27 -7.38 22.26
CA VAL A 37 1.49 -7.01 20.87
C VAL A 37 2.95 -6.62 20.73
N ASP A 38 3.71 -7.39 19.96
CA ASP A 38 5.12 -7.08 19.66
C ASP A 38 5.24 -5.66 19.05
N GLU A 39 6.38 -5.03 19.22
CA GLU A 39 6.69 -3.79 18.51
C GLU A 39 6.75 -4.05 16.99
N ARG A 40 6.25 -3.12 16.17
CA ARG A 40 6.15 -3.23 14.70
C ARG A 40 5.27 -4.39 14.22
N VAL A 41 4.09 -4.47 14.79
CA VAL A 41 3.12 -5.54 14.49
C VAL A 41 2.73 -5.59 13.02
N MET A 42 2.69 -4.43 12.35
CA MET A 42 2.40 -4.35 10.92
C MET A 42 3.56 -4.83 10.05
N ASP A 43 4.81 -4.76 10.49
CA ASP A 43 5.98 -5.21 9.72
C ASP A 43 6.17 -6.72 9.87
N SER A 44 5.39 -7.52 9.15
CA SER A 44 5.43 -8.99 9.23
C SER A 44 6.59 -9.62 8.42
N ASN A 45 7.15 -8.91 7.44
CA ASN A 45 8.24 -9.39 6.61
C ASN A 45 9.60 -9.10 7.26
N ALA A 46 10.48 -10.12 7.31
CA ALA A 46 11.83 -9.97 7.87
C ALA A 46 12.64 -8.85 7.19
N ILE A 47 12.48 -8.68 5.87
CA ILE A 47 13.18 -7.64 5.10
C ILE A 47 12.65 -6.24 5.48
N GLU A 48 11.34 -6.08 5.70
CA GLU A 48 10.76 -4.82 6.18
C GLU A 48 11.33 -4.43 7.53
N LYS A 49 11.40 -5.40 8.47
CA LYS A 49 11.96 -5.17 9.81
C LYS A 49 13.45 -4.80 9.79
N GLU A 50 14.23 -5.47 8.94
CA GLU A 50 15.67 -5.23 8.82
C GLU A 50 15.99 -3.90 8.16
N ARG A 51 15.23 -3.53 7.12
CA ARG A 51 15.46 -2.30 6.35
C ARG A 51 14.69 -1.08 6.87
N GLY A 52 13.75 -1.28 7.79
CA GLY A 52 12.91 -0.21 8.33
C GLY A 52 11.94 0.40 7.30
N ILE A 53 11.62 -0.32 6.20
CA ILE A 53 10.75 0.17 5.13
C ILE A 53 9.52 -0.72 4.98
N THR A 54 8.37 -0.11 4.67
CA THR A 54 7.18 -0.86 4.24
C THR A 54 7.32 -1.21 2.76
N ILE A 55 7.23 -2.49 2.44
CA ILE A 55 7.34 -3.02 1.08
C ILE A 55 5.96 -3.29 0.50
N LEU A 56 5.09 -3.93 1.27
CA LEU A 56 3.73 -4.27 0.88
C LEU A 56 2.72 -3.48 1.71
N SER A 57 1.69 -2.99 1.05
CA SER A 57 0.57 -2.36 1.75
C SER A 57 -0.15 -3.37 2.63
N LYS A 58 -0.53 -2.96 3.83
CA LYS A 58 -1.23 -3.79 4.80
C LYS A 58 -2.51 -3.10 5.23
N ASN A 59 -3.57 -3.91 5.32
CA ASN A 59 -4.88 -3.43 5.71
C ASN A 59 -5.18 -3.86 7.13
N THR A 60 -5.60 -2.92 7.95
CA THR A 60 -6.16 -3.18 9.27
C THR A 60 -7.40 -2.31 9.48
N ALA A 61 -8.20 -2.62 10.48
CA ALA A 61 -9.32 -1.79 10.85
C ALA A 61 -9.49 -1.74 12.36
N ILE A 62 -9.93 -0.61 12.84
CA ILE A 62 -10.23 -0.35 14.25
C ILE A 62 -11.66 0.16 14.38
N ASN A 63 -12.19 0.11 15.59
CA ASN A 63 -13.49 0.71 15.90
C ASN A 63 -13.27 1.84 16.93
N TYR A 64 -13.69 3.04 16.59
CA TYR A 64 -13.62 4.18 17.47
C TYR A 64 -14.95 4.93 17.49
N LYS A 65 -15.53 5.11 18.69
CA LYS A 65 -16.85 5.74 18.88
C LYS A 65 -17.96 5.18 17.98
N GLY A 66 -17.92 3.87 17.67
CA GLY A 66 -18.89 3.21 16.80
C GLY A 66 -18.62 3.28 15.30
N THR A 67 -17.62 4.06 14.88
CA THR A 67 -17.15 4.16 13.49
C THR A 67 -16.04 3.17 13.24
N LYS A 68 -16.13 2.42 12.14
CA LYS A 68 -15.05 1.57 11.63
C LYS A 68 -14.05 2.44 10.86
N ILE A 69 -12.79 2.42 11.27
CA ILE A 69 -11.71 3.11 10.58
C ILE A 69 -10.81 2.05 9.94
N ASN A 70 -10.87 1.92 8.62
CA ASN A 70 -9.92 1.13 7.86
C ASN A 70 -8.63 1.92 7.69
N ILE A 71 -7.50 1.33 8.05
CA ILE A 71 -6.17 1.93 7.98
C ILE A 71 -5.34 1.10 7.03
N ILE A 72 -4.81 1.75 5.98
CA ILE A 72 -3.90 1.13 5.03
C ILE A 72 -2.52 1.69 5.24
N ASP A 73 -1.59 0.82 5.63
CA ASP A 73 -0.17 1.14 5.67
C ASP A 73 0.41 1.10 4.26
N THR A 74 1.03 2.21 3.81
CA THR A 74 1.50 2.37 2.43
C THR A 74 3.01 2.31 2.32
N PRO A 75 3.56 1.70 1.24
CA PRO A 75 4.96 1.86 0.92
C PRO A 75 5.32 3.34 0.69
N GLY A 76 6.51 3.76 1.16
CA GLY A 76 6.98 5.13 0.96
C GLY A 76 7.90 5.31 -0.25
N HIS A 77 8.45 4.23 -0.83
CA HIS A 77 9.46 4.28 -1.87
C HIS A 77 8.86 4.38 -3.28
N ALA A 78 9.49 5.17 -4.16
CA ALA A 78 9.02 5.42 -5.53
C ALA A 78 8.91 4.15 -6.38
N ASP A 79 9.75 3.13 -6.13
CA ASP A 79 9.70 1.83 -6.82
C ASP A 79 8.35 1.12 -6.66
N PHE A 80 7.60 1.45 -5.59
CA PHE A 80 6.26 0.94 -5.30
C PHE A 80 5.14 1.92 -5.69
N GLY A 81 5.45 2.88 -6.56
CA GLY A 81 4.54 3.97 -6.95
C GLY A 81 3.18 3.49 -7.44
N GLY A 82 3.12 2.42 -8.21
CA GLY A 82 1.87 1.81 -8.65
C GLY A 82 1.05 1.22 -7.50
N GLU A 83 1.69 0.69 -6.46
CA GLU A 83 0.99 0.21 -5.27
C GLU A 83 0.43 1.38 -4.45
N VAL A 84 1.24 2.42 -4.26
CA VAL A 84 0.79 3.67 -3.61
C VAL A 84 -0.44 4.24 -4.29
N GLU A 85 -0.45 4.34 -5.62
CA GLU A 85 -1.60 4.87 -6.36
C GLU A 85 -2.86 4.02 -6.17
N ARG A 86 -2.71 2.69 -6.18
CA ARG A 86 -3.83 1.77 -5.90
C ARG A 86 -4.38 1.96 -4.50
N VAL A 87 -3.50 2.04 -3.50
CA VAL A 87 -3.91 2.29 -2.11
C VAL A 87 -4.65 3.61 -1.98
N LEU A 88 -4.14 4.68 -2.58
CA LEU A 88 -4.78 5.99 -2.52
C LEU A 88 -6.18 6.01 -3.15
N LYS A 89 -6.44 5.17 -4.17
CA LYS A 89 -7.77 5.00 -4.75
C LYS A 89 -8.74 4.19 -3.85
N MET A 90 -8.21 3.46 -2.86
CA MET A 90 -9.04 2.73 -1.88
C MET A 90 -9.48 3.57 -0.71
N VAL A 91 -8.89 4.74 -0.47
CA VAL A 91 -9.11 5.55 0.73
C VAL A 91 -9.85 6.84 0.43
N ASP A 92 -10.38 7.45 1.47
CA ASP A 92 -11.09 8.74 1.41
C ASP A 92 -10.29 9.85 2.10
N GLY A 93 -9.26 9.49 2.86
CA GLY A 93 -8.37 10.43 3.54
C GLY A 93 -6.95 9.90 3.68
N VAL A 94 -6.03 10.80 3.99
CA VAL A 94 -4.60 10.49 4.18
C VAL A 94 -4.10 11.13 5.46
N LEU A 95 -3.38 10.37 6.27
CA LEU A 95 -2.54 10.90 7.33
C LEU A 95 -1.12 11.08 6.76
N LEU A 96 -0.71 12.33 6.60
CA LEU A 96 0.65 12.68 6.21
C LEU A 96 1.50 12.88 7.46
N LEU A 97 2.36 11.92 7.75
CA LEU A 97 3.22 11.95 8.92
C LEU A 97 4.57 12.59 8.57
N VAL A 98 4.91 13.66 9.27
CA VAL A 98 6.17 14.39 9.08
C VAL A 98 6.90 14.49 10.42
N ASP A 99 8.20 14.20 10.43
CA ASP A 99 9.05 14.37 11.60
C ASP A 99 9.25 15.86 11.92
N ALA A 100 8.99 16.25 13.17
CA ALA A 100 9.11 17.65 13.63
C ALA A 100 10.54 18.21 13.57
N GLN A 101 11.55 17.35 13.45
CA GLN A 101 12.95 17.74 13.35
C GLN A 101 13.44 17.73 11.89
N GLU A 102 13.11 16.68 11.13
CA GLU A 102 13.62 16.48 9.76
C GLU A 102 12.82 17.27 8.72
N GLY A 103 11.52 17.45 8.94
CA GLY A 103 10.64 18.16 8.00
C GLY A 103 10.24 17.29 6.80
N VAL A 104 9.98 17.95 5.66
CA VAL A 104 9.49 17.31 4.45
C VAL A 104 10.63 16.66 3.66
N MET A 105 10.56 15.35 3.45
CA MET A 105 11.58 14.55 2.77
C MET A 105 11.16 14.14 1.34
N PRO A 106 12.11 13.79 0.44
CA PRO A 106 11.83 13.54 -0.98
C PRO A 106 10.78 12.46 -1.27
N GLN A 107 10.77 11.37 -0.51
CA GLN A 107 9.79 10.29 -0.70
C GLN A 107 8.36 10.75 -0.38
N THR A 108 8.21 11.62 0.62
CA THR A 108 6.95 12.25 0.98
C THR A 108 6.39 13.03 -0.21
N LYS A 109 7.23 13.78 -0.93
CA LYS A 109 6.84 14.58 -2.10
C LYS A 109 6.15 13.75 -3.17
N PHE A 110 6.69 12.57 -3.48
CA PHE A 110 6.13 11.67 -4.49
C PHE A 110 4.70 11.21 -4.14
N VAL A 111 4.51 10.72 -2.91
CA VAL A 111 3.21 10.17 -2.47
C VAL A 111 2.17 11.27 -2.31
N VAL A 112 2.57 12.42 -1.73
CA VAL A 112 1.72 13.60 -1.57
C VAL A 112 1.22 14.09 -2.93
N LYS A 113 2.08 14.22 -3.93
CA LYS A 113 1.67 14.61 -5.28
C LYS A 113 0.55 13.73 -5.84
N LYS A 114 0.64 12.42 -5.64
CA LYS A 114 -0.42 11.49 -6.08
C LYS A 114 -1.71 11.66 -5.27
N ALA A 115 -1.62 11.88 -3.96
CA ALA A 115 -2.79 12.10 -3.11
C ALA A 115 -3.53 13.40 -3.48
N LEU A 116 -2.79 14.50 -3.67
CA LEU A 116 -3.35 15.79 -4.07
C LEU A 116 -4.00 15.73 -5.46
N ALA A 117 -3.39 15.02 -6.42
CA ALA A 117 -3.94 14.81 -7.76
C ALA A 117 -5.26 14.01 -7.76
N LEU A 118 -5.51 13.18 -6.74
CA LEU A 118 -6.77 12.47 -6.52
C LEU A 118 -7.81 13.32 -5.77
N GLY A 119 -7.52 14.57 -5.45
CA GLY A 119 -8.40 15.47 -4.70
C GLY A 119 -8.47 15.16 -3.20
N ILE A 120 -7.60 14.32 -2.67
CA ILE A 120 -7.59 13.99 -1.23
C ILE A 120 -7.03 15.18 -0.44
N ARG A 121 -7.72 15.55 0.65
CA ARG A 121 -7.24 16.51 1.61
C ARG A 121 -6.47 15.77 2.71
N PRO A 122 -5.14 15.95 2.85
CA PRO A 122 -4.36 15.28 3.88
C PRO A 122 -4.60 15.87 5.27
N ILE A 123 -4.58 15.03 6.30
CA ILE A 123 -4.38 15.47 7.68
C ILE A 123 -2.88 15.40 7.95
N VAL A 124 -2.27 16.52 8.28
CA VAL A 124 -0.83 16.60 8.58
C VAL A 124 -0.60 16.24 10.04
N VAL A 125 0.21 15.20 10.27
CA VAL A 125 0.59 14.75 11.60
C VAL A 125 2.07 15.08 11.82
N VAL A 126 2.34 16.13 12.56
CA VAL A 126 3.71 16.53 12.94
C VAL A 126 4.15 15.66 14.12
N ASN A 127 4.97 14.66 13.83
CA ASN A 127 5.37 13.65 14.81
C ASN A 127 6.73 13.95 15.45
N LYS A 128 7.00 13.30 16.57
CA LYS A 128 8.22 13.43 17.38
C LYS A 128 8.41 14.82 17.98
N ILE A 129 7.30 15.49 18.34
CA ILE A 129 7.34 16.80 19.04
C ILE A 129 7.98 16.74 20.45
N ASP A 130 8.20 15.53 20.96
CA ASP A 130 8.93 15.26 22.21
C ASP A 130 10.45 15.46 22.09
N LYS A 131 10.96 15.56 20.86
CA LYS A 131 12.41 15.73 20.61
C LYS A 131 12.87 17.16 20.92
N PRO A 132 14.08 17.33 21.51
CA PRO A 132 14.60 18.66 21.85
C PRO A 132 14.82 19.60 20.65
N ALA A 133 15.04 19.03 19.45
CA ALA A 133 15.25 19.78 18.21
C ALA A 133 13.99 19.83 17.33
N ALA A 134 12.81 19.58 17.89
CA ALA A 134 11.55 19.68 17.17
C ALA A 134 11.21 21.14 16.85
N GLU A 135 10.88 21.41 15.60
CA GLU A 135 10.47 22.73 15.09
C GLU A 135 9.13 22.60 14.34
N PRO A 136 8.02 22.38 15.06
CA PRO A 136 6.72 22.09 14.43
C PRO A 136 6.24 23.17 13.46
N ASP A 137 6.40 24.46 13.82
CA ASP A 137 5.96 25.58 12.98
C ASP A 137 6.73 25.62 11.64
N ARG A 138 8.04 25.41 11.66
CA ARG A 138 8.86 25.31 10.44
C ARG A 138 8.38 24.18 9.54
N VAL A 139 8.05 23.03 10.12
CA VAL A 139 7.59 21.85 9.36
C VAL A 139 6.23 22.09 8.72
N ILE A 140 5.32 22.83 9.39
CA ILE A 140 4.02 23.20 8.82
C ILE A 140 4.22 24.13 7.62
N ASP A 141 5.10 25.12 7.73
CA ASP A 141 5.44 26.02 6.63
C ASP A 141 6.04 25.24 5.43
N GLU A 142 6.95 24.30 5.67
CA GLU A 142 7.50 23.42 4.63
C GLU A 142 6.43 22.56 3.93
N VAL A 143 5.45 22.04 4.69
CA VAL A 143 4.34 21.27 4.11
C VAL A 143 3.44 22.18 3.28
N PHE A 144 3.15 23.39 3.75
CA PHE A 144 2.37 24.37 3.01
C PHE A 144 3.05 24.75 1.69
N ASP A 145 4.36 25.03 1.73
CA ASP A 145 5.16 25.35 0.55
C ASP A 145 5.18 24.18 -0.44
N LEU A 146 5.30 22.94 0.09
CA LEU A 146 5.23 21.74 -0.74
C LEU A 146 3.88 21.61 -1.45
N PHE A 147 2.76 21.77 -0.73
CA PHE A 147 1.42 21.63 -1.31
C PHE A 147 1.18 22.74 -2.34
N SER A 148 1.59 23.97 -2.03
CA SER A 148 1.54 25.11 -2.96
C SER A 148 2.35 24.83 -4.25
N ALA A 149 3.56 24.29 -4.13
CA ALA A 149 4.40 23.92 -5.26
C ALA A 149 3.85 22.74 -6.09
N MET A 150 2.87 22.01 -5.57
CA MET A 150 2.19 20.89 -6.23
C MET A 150 0.79 21.24 -6.74
N ASP A 151 0.48 22.53 -6.88
CA ASP A 151 -0.82 23.03 -7.36
C ASP A 151 -2.02 22.54 -6.53
N ALA A 152 -1.84 22.39 -5.19
CA ALA A 152 -2.94 22.06 -4.28
C ALA A 152 -4.03 23.15 -4.32
N ASN A 153 -5.28 22.70 -4.25
CA ASN A 153 -6.43 23.62 -4.20
C ASN A 153 -6.59 24.25 -2.79
N GLU A 154 -7.49 25.23 -2.66
CA GLU A 154 -7.71 25.95 -1.40
C GLU A 154 -8.08 25.03 -0.23
N GLU A 155 -8.90 23.99 -0.46
CA GLU A 155 -9.28 23.02 0.58
C GLU A 155 -8.10 22.18 1.03
N GLN A 156 -7.19 21.82 0.10
CA GLN A 156 -5.98 21.07 0.40
C GLN A 156 -4.92 21.92 1.11
N LEU A 157 -4.85 23.22 0.80
CA LEU A 157 -3.95 24.15 1.49
C LEU A 157 -4.44 24.48 2.92
N ASP A 158 -5.75 24.40 3.17
CA ASP A 158 -6.34 24.52 4.51
C ASP A 158 -6.35 23.15 5.21
N PHE A 159 -5.19 22.48 5.27
CA PHE A 159 -5.08 21.16 5.86
C PHE A 159 -5.13 21.21 7.40
N PRO A 160 -5.83 20.25 8.03
CA PRO A 160 -5.79 20.12 9.49
C PRO A 160 -4.43 19.61 9.97
N VAL A 161 -3.97 20.14 11.11
CA VAL A 161 -2.72 19.74 11.74
C VAL A 161 -3.00 19.04 13.07
N VAL A 162 -2.28 17.98 13.35
CA VAL A 162 -2.24 17.28 14.64
C VAL A 162 -0.79 17.07 15.02
N TYR A 163 -0.42 17.44 16.23
CA TYR A 163 0.91 17.20 16.76
C TYR A 163 0.95 15.86 17.50
N ALA A 164 1.99 15.08 17.32
CA ALA A 164 2.07 13.75 17.91
C ALA A 164 3.48 13.41 18.45
N ALA A 165 3.49 12.59 19.47
CA ALA A 165 4.64 11.83 19.90
C ALA A 165 4.24 10.34 19.91
N ALA A 166 4.29 9.71 18.73
CA ALA A 166 3.77 8.37 18.53
C ALA A 166 4.42 7.34 19.46
N ARG A 167 5.70 7.50 19.78
CA ARG A 167 6.43 6.63 20.72
C ARG A 167 5.92 6.76 22.14
N GLU A 168 5.60 7.99 22.57
CA GLU A 168 5.04 8.29 23.88
C GLU A 168 3.51 8.03 23.93
N GLY A 169 2.88 7.79 22.80
CA GLY A 169 1.47 7.38 22.67
C GLY A 169 0.47 8.51 22.87
N TYR A 170 0.81 9.74 22.52
CA TYR A 170 -0.13 10.87 22.59
C TYR A 170 -0.16 11.72 21.31
N ALA A 171 -1.27 12.40 21.12
CA ALA A 171 -1.46 13.45 20.13
C ALA A 171 -2.19 14.65 20.77
N ILE A 172 -2.01 15.85 20.22
CA ILE A 172 -2.61 17.11 20.68
C ILE A 172 -2.99 17.95 19.48
N LYS A 173 -4.00 18.83 19.61
CA LYS A 173 -4.39 19.79 18.58
C LYS A 173 -3.59 21.08 18.67
N GLU A 174 -3.31 21.53 19.89
CA GLU A 174 -2.50 22.71 20.19
C GLU A 174 -1.29 22.30 21.05
N LEU A 175 -0.15 22.99 20.86
CA LEU A 175 1.10 22.61 21.54
C LEU A 175 1.02 22.67 23.08
N ASP A 176 0.10 23.49 23.59
CA ASP A 176 -0.13 23.68 25.04
C ASP A 176 -1.16 22.69 25.62
N ASP A 177 -1.75 21.83 24.79
CA ASP A 177 -2.74 20.86 25.21
C ASP A 177 -2.15 19.78 26.12
N GLU A 178 -3.01 19.16 26.94
CA GLU A 178 -2.63 18.08 27.83
C GLU A 178 -2.28 16.80 27.06
N LYS A 179 -1.09 16.28 27.30
CA LYS A 179 -0.52 15.09 26.64
C LYS A 179 -1.07 13.81 27.29
N LYS A 180 -2.14 13.21 26.74
CA LYS A 180 -2.83 12.05 27.34
C LYS A 180 -2.75 10.78 26.49
N ASN A 181 -3.30 10.85 25.30
CA ASN A 181 -3.51 9.68 24.42
C ASN A 181 -3.63 10.12 22.95
N LEU A 182 -3.98 9.19 22.04
CA LEU A 182 -4.16 9.48 20.62
C LEU A 182 -5.61 9.89 20.24
N GLU A 183 -6.51 10.11 21.21
CA GLU A 183 -7.89 10.52 20.93
C GLU A 183 -7.99 11.78 20.05
N PRO A 184 -7.15 12.84 20.21
CA PRO A 184 -7.20 14.00 19.32
C PRO A 184 -6.97 13.64 17.84
N LEU A 185 -6.13 12.65 17.53
CA LEU A 185 -5.92 12.16 16.17
C LEU A 185 -7.11 11.35 15.66
N PHE A 186 -7.70 10.48 16.50
CA PHE A 186 -8.93 9.78 16.12
C PHE A 186 -10.08 10.75 15.83
N ASP A 187 -10.24 11.76 16.67
CA ASP A 187 -11.28 12.78 16.48
C ASP A 187 -11.04 13.59 15.20
N ALA A 188 -9.78 13.93 14.88
CA ALA A 188 -9.44 14.58 13.61
C ALA A 188 -9.78 13.67 12.40
N ILE A 189 -9.53 12.35 12.47
CA ILE A 189 -9.94 11.42 11.42
C ILE A 189 -11.46 11.44 11.22
N LEU A 190 -12.25 11.41 12.30
CA LEU A 190 -13.71 11.46 12.20
C LEU A 190 -14.23 12.77 11.66
N GLU A 191 -13.56 13.88 12.00
CA GLU A 191 -13.95 15.25 11.62
C GLU A 191 -13.61 15.58 10.17
N TYR A 192 -12.39 15.24 9.71
CA TYR A 192 -11.86 15.71 8.42
C TYR A 192 -11.87 14.69 7.31
N VAL A 193 -11.87 13.40 7.60
CA VAL A 193 -11.99 12.38 6.54
C VAL A 193 -13.45 12.21 6.16
N PRO A 194 -13.82 12.41 4.88
CA PRO A 194 -15.22 12.27 4.45
C PRO A 194 -15.72 10.83 4.59
N LEU A 195 -17.04 10.69 4.66
CA LEU A 195 -17.69 9.39 4.52
C LEU A 195 -17.41 8.83 3.13
N PRO A 196 -17.23 7.51 2.99
CA PRO A 196 -17.07 6.89 1.69
C PRO A 196 -18.25 7.24 0.77
N SER A 197 -17.93 7.60 -0.46
CA SER A 197 -18.94 7.77 -1.49
C SER A 197 -19.58 6.42 -1.83
N GLY A 198 -20.86 6.39 -2.14
CA GLY A 198 -21.58 5.21 -2.56
C GLY A 198 -22.88 4.99 -1.79
N ASN A 199 -23.73 4.14 -2.37
CA ASN A 199 -25.04 3.85 -1.79
C ASN A 199 -25.23 2.33 -1.69
N VAL A 200 -25.63 1.87 -0.51
CA VAL A 200 -25.90 0.45 -0.22
C VAL A 200 -27.11 -0.11 -0.96
N GLU A 201 -28.01 0.74 -1.43
CA GLU A 201 -29.20 0.37 -2.20
C GLU A 201 -28.93 0.26 -3.72
N ASN A 202 -27.77 0.72 -4.17
CA ASN A 202 -27.37 0.60 -5.57
C ASN A 202 -26.91 -0.83 -5.89
N PRO A 203 -26.89 -1.23 -7.18
CA PRO A 203 -26.27 -2.49 -7.62
C PRO A 203 -24.82 -2.61 -7.14
N LEU A 204 -24.43 -3.84 -6.82
CA LEU A 204 -23.08 -4.12 -6.31
C LEU A 204 -22.00 -3.67 -7.29
N GLN A 205 -21.03 -2.92 -6.79
CA GLN A 205 -19.80 -2.56 -7.48
C GLN A 205 -18.63 -2.67 -6.50
N VAL A 206 -17.75 -3.61 -6.77
CA VAL A 206 -16.50 -3.84 -6.00
C VAL A 206 -15.32 -3.78 -6.96
N GLN A 207 -14.23 -3.14 -6.59
CA GLN A 207 -13.00 -3.14 -7.39
C GLN A 207 -11.86 -3.78 -6.62
N ILE A 208 -11.07 -4.60 -7.34
CA ILE A 208 -9.90 -5.30 -6.80
C ILE A 208 -8.67 -4.40 -6.92
N PHE A 209 -7.99 -4.15 -5.81
CA PHE A 209 -6.81 -3.28 -5.75
C PHE A 209 -5.51 -4.03 -5.52
N THR A 210 -5.56 -5.12 -4.75
CA THR A 210 -4.38 -5.93 -4.43
C THR A 210 -4.76 -7.40 -4.45
N LEU A 211 -3.82 -8.26 -4.77
CA LEU A 211 -3.97 -9.70 -4.74
C LEU A 211 -3.16 -10.30 -3.60
N ASP A 212 -3.72 -11.32 -3.01
CA ASP A 212 -3.06 -12.22 -2.07
C ASP A 212 -3.30 -13.66 -2.51
N TYR A 213 -2.59 -14.60 -1.95
CA TYR A 213 -2.68 -15.99 -2.31
C TYR A 213 -2.64 -16.90 -1.07
N ASP A 214 -3.60 -17.79 -0.99
CA ASP A 214 -3.67 -18.83 0.03
C ASP A 214 -3.67 -20.21 -0.63
N ASN A 215 -2.89 -21.15 -0.10
CA ASN A 215 -2.71 -22.47 -0.71
C ASN A 215 -4.01 -23.30 -0.77
N TYR A 216 -5.00 -23.01 0.10
CA TYR A 216 -6.26 -23.71 0.17
C TYR A 216 -7.40 -23.02 -0.57
N VAL A 217 -7.35 -21.70 -0.60
CA VAL A 217 -8.43 -20.84 -1.15
C VAL A 217 -8.10 -20.37 -2.56
N GLY A 218 -6.83 -20.33 -2.89
CA GLY A 218 -6.32 -19.76 -4.13
C GLY A 218 -6.17 -18.24 -4.06
N LYS A 219 -6.47 -17.54 -5.15
CA LYS A 219 -6.37 -16.09 -5.23
C LYS A 219 -7.41 -15.42 -4.33
N ILE A 220 -6.96 -14.45 -3.56
CA ILE A 220 -7.75 -13.57 -2.72
C ILE A 220 -7.58 -12.15 -3.24
N GLY A 221 -8.69 -11.46 -3.54
CA GLY A 221 -8.67 -10.05 -3.92
C GLY A 221 -8.95 -9.18 -2.70
N ILE A 222 -8.08 -8.21 -2.43
CA ILE A 222 -8.35 -7.12 -1.49
C ILE A 222 -9.02 -6.02 -2.31
N ALA A 223 -10.18 -5.58 -1.86
CA ALA A 223 -11.11 -4.81 -2.65
C ALA A 223 -11.85 -3.76 -1.82
N ARG A 224 -12.29 -2.69 -2.49
CA ARG A 224 -13.22 -1.72 -1.94
C ARG A 224 -14.60 -1.90 -2.56
N ILE A 225 -15.63 -1.85 -1.73
CA ILE A 225 -17.01 -1.82 -2.17
C ILE A 225 -17.41 -0.37 -2.44
N PHE A 226 -17.69 -0.03 -3.69
CA PHE A 226 -18.11 1.33 -4.07
C PHE A 226 -19.63 1.49 -3.96
N ASN A 227 -20.41 0.48 -4.34
CA ASN A 227 -21.86 0.49 -4.22
C ASN A 227 -22.38 -0.88 -3.80
N GLY A 228 -23.59 -0.88 -3.23
CA GLY A 228 -24.33 -2.09 -2.90
C GLY A 228 -23.82 -2.80 -1.65
N LYS A 229 -24.16 -4.07 -1.59
CA LYS A 229 -23.77 -5.02 -0.53
C LYS A 229 -23.33 -6.31 -1.18
N VAL A 230 -22.45 -7.03 -0.51
CA VAL A 230 -21.99 -8.36 -0.94
C VAL A 230 -22.11 -9.34 0.22
N LYS A 231 -22.59 -10.56 -0.09
CA LYS A 231 -22.73 -11.65 0.89
C LYS A 231 -21.87 -12.85 0.51
N LYS A 232 -21.41 -13.55 1.53
CA LYS A 232 -20.78 -14.85 1.34
C LYS A 232 -21.77 -15.81 0.66
N GLY A 233 -21.32 -16.55 -0.35
CA GLY A 233 -22.13 -17.48 -1.15
C GLY A 233 -22.97 -16.84 -2.23
N GLU A 234 -22.97 -15.52 -2.35
CA GLU A 234 -23.71 -14.79 -3.38
C GLU A 234 -23.14 -15.06 -4.77
N SER A 235 -24.06 -15.13 -5.76
CA SER A 235 -23.69 -15.23 -7.17
C SER A 235 -23.48 -13.84 -7.74
N VAL A 236 -22.28 -13.58 -8.23
CA VAL A 236 -21.84 -12.28 -8.74
C VAL A 236 -21.12 -12.45 -10.08
N THR A 237 -20.92 -11.37 -10.80
CA THR A 237 -20.17 -11.36 -12.06
C THR A 237 -18.82 -10.67 -11.87
N LEU A 238 -17.76 -11.39 -12.20
CA LEU A 238 -16.42 -10.83 -12.38
C LEU A 238 -16.36 -10.19 -13.78
N ALA A 239 -16.26 -8.88 -13.83
CA ALA A 239 -16.04 -8.12 -15.04
C ALA A 239 -14.55 -7.76 -15.14
N LYS A 240 -13.88 -8.30 -16.14
CA LYS A 240 -12.46 -8.09 -16.37
C LYS A 240 -12.17 -6.83 -17.15
N SER A 241 -10.98 -6.28 -16.99
CA SER A 241 -10.53 -5.08 -17.71
C SER A 241 -10.53 -5.24 -19.24
N ASN A 242 -10.46 -6.47 -19.76
CA ASN A 242 -10.55 -6.78 -21.19
C ASN A 242 -12.00 -6.93 -21.72
N GLY A 243 -13.00 -6.70 -20.85
CA GLY A 243 -14.44 -6.83 -21.20
C GLY A 243 -15.01 -8.23 -20.99
N GLU A 244 -14.23 -9.24 -20.67
CA GLU A 244 -14.70 -10.58 -20.35
C GLU A 244 -15.55 -10.55 -19.07
N LYS A 245 -16.64 -11.34 -19.04
CA LYS A 245 -17.52 -11.47 -17.88
C LYS A 245 -17.63 -12.93 -17.47
N ILE A 246 -17.37 -13.21 -16.19
CA ILE A 246 -17.38 -14.55 -15.62
C ILE A 246 -18.34 -14.56 -14.44
N VAL A 247 -19.40 -15.35 -14.53
CA VAL A 247 -20.33 -15.55 -13.41
C VAL A 247 -19.74 -16.56 -12.44
N GLY A 248 -19.77 -16.23 -11.14
CA GLY A 248 -19.23 -17.08 -10.09
C GLY A 248 -19.86 -16.79 -8.73
N LYS A 249 -19.31 -17.38 -7.68
CA LYS A 249 -19.78 -17.19 -6.29
C LYS A 249 -18.66 -16.71 -5.41
N ILE A 250 -18.98 -15.84 -4.47
CA ILE A 250 -18.08 -15.45 -3.37
C ILE A 250 -17.97 -16.65 -2.41
N THR A 251 -16.86 -17.35 -2.46
CA THR A 251 -16.62 -18.53 -1.61
C THR A 251 -16.16 -18.14 -0.20
N LYS A 252 -15.38 -17.04 -0.11
CA LYS A 252 -14.99 -16.43 1.17
C LYS A 252 -15.16 -14.93 1.09
N LEU A 253 -15.63 -14.34 2.18
CA LEU A 253 -15.71 -12.92 2.42
C LEU A 253 -15.04 -12.64 3.75
N ILE A 254 -14.04 -11.76 3.76
CA ILE A 254 -13.16 -11.53 4.90
C ILE A 254 -13.13 -10.04 5.18
N GLY A 255 -13.42 -9.66 6.42
CA GLY A 255 -13.23 -8.33 6.96
C GLY A 255 -11.92 -8.20 7.72
N PHE A 256 -11.45 -6.97 7.86
CA PHE A 256 -10.29 -6.63 8.68
C PHE A 256 -10.75 -6.14 10.05
N TYR A 257 -10.09 -6.62 11.11
CA TYR A 257 -10.31 -6.16 12.47
C TYR A 257 -9.01 -6.32 13.28
N GLY A 258 -8.41 -5.21 13.68
CA GLY A 258 -7.03 -5.23 14.17
C GLY A 258 -6.12 -5.86 13.12
N LEU A 259 -5.30 -6.80 13.55
CA LEU A 259 -4.42 -7.58 12.66
C LEU A 259 -5.10 -8.83 12.10
N ALA A 260 -6.28 -9.17 12.61
CA ALA A 260 -6.97 -10.39 12.24
C ALA A 260 -7.75 -10.20 10.92
N ARG A 261 -7.71 -11.24 10.11
CA ARG A 261 -8.59 -11.45 8.98
C ARG A 261 -9.74 -12.34 9.44
N THR A 262 -10.93 -11.76 9.58
CA THR A 262 -12.10 -12.47 10.11
C THR A 262 -13.10 -12.74 9.00
N GLU A 263 -13.58 -13.96 8.88
CA GLU A 263 -14.63 -14.27 7.94
C GLU A 263 -15.94 -13.60 8.38
N ILE A 264 -16.60 -12.94 7.44
CA ILE A 264 -17.84 -12.19 7.63
C ILE A 264 -18.92 -12.67 6.66
N ASP A 265 -20.18 -12.51 7.04
CA ASP A 265 -21.30 -12.95 6.20
C ASP A 265 -21.71 -11.90 5.16
N GLU A 266 -21.55 -10.60 5.48
CA GLU A 266 -21.98 -9.49 4.64
C GLU A 266 -21.04 -8.30 4.80
N ALA A 267 -20.82 -7.53 3.71
CA ALA A 267 -20.16 -6.24 3.69
C ALA A 267 -20.90 -5.26 2.81
N GLN A 268 -20.68 -3.95 3.00
CA GLN A 268 -21.46 -2.89 2.35
C GLN A 268 -20.59 -1.82 1.70
N ALA A 269 -21.22 -0.97 0.88
CA ALA A 269 -20.58 0.20 0.26
C ALA A 269 -19.73 0.99 1.27
N GLY A 270 -18.53 1.36 0.85
CA GLY A 270 -17.52 2.04 1.64
C GLY A 270 -16.53 1.11 2.35
N ASP A 271 -16.82 -0.18 2.49
CA ASP A 271 -15.92 -1.08 3.22
C ASP A 271 -14.77 -1.60 2.35
N ILE A 272 -13.67 -1.92 3.01
CA ILE A 272 -12.51 -2.59 2.44
C ILE A 272 -12.51 -4.04 2.96
N ILE A 273 -12.51 -4.97 2.02
CA ILE A 273 -12.68 -6.39 2.28
C ILE A 273 -11.63 -7.22 1.55
N ALA A 274 -11.47 -8.47 1.94
CA ALA A 274 -10.84 -9.47 1.11
C ALA A 274 -11.86 -10.53 0.69
N LEU A 275 -11.80 -10.99 -0.55
CA LEU A 275 -12.75 -11.95 -1.08
C LEU A 275 -12.08 -12.99 -1.97
N ALA A 276 -12.67 -14.17 -2.05
CA ALA A 276 -12.26 -15.26 -2.93
C ALA A 276 -13.46 -15.92 -3.60
N GLY A 277 -13.20 -16.63 -4.70
CA GLY A 277 -14.23 -17.34 -5.47
C GLY A 277 -13.94 -17.39 -6.97
N PHE A 278 -12.89 -16.70 -7.42
CA PHE A 278 -12.49 -16.65 -8.84
C PHE A 278 -11.01 -16.99 -9.01
N HIS A 279 -10.70 -17.98 -9.82
CA HIS A 279 -9.31 -18.37 -10.11
C HIS A 279 -8.56 -17.34 -10.98
N SER A 280 -9.32 -16.63 -11.84
CA SER A 280 -8.75 -15.67 -12.81
C SER A 280 -8.83 -14.21 -12.35
N LEU A 281 -8.92 -13.98 -11.03
CA LEU A 281 -8.98 -12.65 -10.43
C LEU A 281 -7.70 -11.86 -10.70
N ASN A 282 -7.83 -10.60 -11.13
CA ASN A 282 -6.72 -9.68 -11.34
C ASN A 282 -7.02 -8.32 -10.68
N VAL A 283 -5.97 -7.55 -10.47
CA VAL A 283 -6.12 -6.15 -10.03
C VAL A 283 -6.77 -5.33 -11.14
N GLY A 284 -7.66 -4.43 -10.73
CA GLY A 284 -8.48 -3.61 -11.64
C GLY A 284 -9.77 -4.29 -12.10
N ASP A 285 -9.93 -5.60 -11.88
CA ASP A 285 -11.19 -6.28 -12.16
C ASP A 285 -12.30 -5.75 -11.24
N SER A 286 -13.53 -5.76 -11.73
CA SER A 286 -14.72 -5.40 -10.95
C SER A 286 -15.57 -6.64 -10.64
N ILE A 287 -16.08 -6.72 -9.42
CA ILE A 287 -17.13 -7.67 -9.06
C ILE A 287 -18.44 -6.91 -8.96
N VAL A 288 -19.43 -7.34 -9.73
CA VAL A 288 -20.68 -6.60 -9.93
C VAL A 288 -21.90 -7.50 -9.78
N ASP A 289 -23.06 -6.88 -9.58
CA ASP A 289 -24.34 -7.56 -9.58
C ASP A 289 -24.54 -8.30 -10.91
N SER A 290 -24.88 -9.59 -10.84
CA SER A 290 -25.10 -10.41 -12.04
C SER A 290 -26.34 -10.00 -12.85
N ASN A 291 -27.34 -9.38 -12.21
CA ASN A 291 -28.57 -8.92 -12.90
C ASN A 291 -28.37 -7.55 -13.54
N ASN A 292 -27.48 -6.72 -12.99
CA ASN A 292 -27.16 -5.39 -13.52
C ASN A 292 -25.66 -5.15 -13.48
N PRO A 293 -24.87 -5.78 -14.37
CA PRO A 293 -23.41 -5.77 -14.32
C PRO A 293 -22.84 -4.46 -14.87
N ILE A 294 -22.67 -3.47 -14.01
CA ILE A 294 -22.05 -2.17 -14.31
C ILE A 294 -20.61 -2.17 -13.72
N PRO A 295 -19.58 -2.46 -14.53
CA PRO A 295 -18.19 -2.45 -14.06
C PRO A 295 -17.72 -1.01 -13.76
N LEU A 296 -16.75 -0.91 -12.90
CA LEU A 296 -15.98 0.31 -12.67
C LEU A 296 -14.93 0.48 -13.77
N ASP A 297 -14.43 1.70 -13.93
CA ASP A 297 -13.38 1.99 -14.91
C ASP A 297 -12.13 1.16 -14.59
N PRO A 298 -11.49 0.58 -15.63
CA PRO A 298 -10.24 -0.16 -15.44
C PRO A 298 -9.15 0.68 -14.81
N MET A 299 -8.40 0.09 -13.89
CA MET A 299 -7.23 0.77 -13.33
C MET A 299 -6.08 0.74 -14.33
N HIS A 300 -5.46 1.90 -14.53
CA HIS A 300 -4.19 1.97 -15.24
C HIS A 300 -3.08 1.42 -14.34
N LEU A 301 -2.39 0.40 -14.82
CA LEU A 301 -1.24 -0.18 -14.11
C LEU A 301 0.04 0.38 -14.73
N GLU A 302 0.91 0.92 -13.90
CA GLU A 302 2.22 1.38 -14.34
C GLU A 302 3.05 0.20 -14.86
N GLU A 303 3.67 0.38 -16.02
CA GLU A 303 4.48 -0.66 -16.64
C GLU A 303 5.92 -0.66 -16.12
N PRO A 304 6.60 -1.81 -16.14
CA PRO A 304 8.02 -1.90 -15.79
C PRO A 304 8.90 -0.99 -16.65
N THR A 305 9.97 -0.45 -16.05
CA THR A 305 10.95 0.44 -16.70
C THR A 305 12.30 -0.23 -16.89
N MET A 306 12.61 -1.26 -16.14
CA MET A 306 13.88 -1.98 -16.18
C MET A 306 13.69 -3.50 -16.08
N SER A 307 14.66 -4.24 -16.53
CA SER A 307 14.68 -5.70 -16.46
C SER A 307 16.05 -6.25 -16.10
N VAL A 308 16.06 -7.42 -15.48
CA VAL A 308 17.26 -8.23 -15.23
C VAL A 308 16.97 -9.69 -15.63
N ASN A 309 18.01 -10.44 -15.92
CA ASN A 309 17.86 -11.87 -16.14
C ASN A 309 18.26 -12.62 -14.86
N PHE A 310 17.36 -13.46 -14.37
CA PHE A 310 17.65 -14.48 -13.36
C PHE A 310 18.03 -15.75 -14.09
N VAL A 311 19.18 -16.31 -13.75
CA VAL A 311 19.72 -17.51 -14.38
C VAL A 311 20.04 -18.51 -13.28
N VAL A 312 19.63 -19.78 -13.45
CA VAL A 312 19.99 -20.82 -12.50
C VAL A 312 21.51 -20.95 -12.39
N ASN A 313 22.00 -21.29 -11.20
CA ASN A 313 23.42 -21.54 -11.00
C ASN A 313 23.81 -22.84 -11.72
N ASP A 314 24.56 -22.74 -12.79
CA ASP A 314 25.10 -23.85 -13.60
C ASP A 314 26.59 -24.09 -13.33
N SER A 315 27.17 -23.41 -12.35
CA SER A 315 28.57 -23.57 -11.99
C SER A 315 28.83 -24.93 -11.32
N PRO A 316 30.10 -25.39 -11.30
CA PRO A 316 30.49 -26.59 -10.56
C PRO A 316 30.22 -26.55 -9.04
N PHE A 317 29.88 -25.38 -8.51
CA PHE A 317 29.58 -25.14 -7.09
C PHE A 317 28.09 -25.10 -6.78
N ALA A 318 27.22 -25.37 -7.80
CA ALA A 318 25.79 -25.38 -7.59
C ALA A 318 25.36 -26.40 -6.52
N GLY A 319 24.50 -25.96 -5.60
CA GLY A 319 24.01 -26.78 -4.48
C GLY A 319 24.86 -26.72 -3.22
N LEU A 320 25.88 -25.87 -3.17
CA LEU A 320 26.70 -25.70 -1.95
C LEU A 320 26.06 -24.73 -0.94
N GLU A 321 25.37 -23.70 -1.42
CA GLU A 321 24.80 -22.65 -0.58
C GLU A 321 23.26 -22.70 -0.49
N GLY A 322 22.59 -23.26 -1.52
CA GLY A 322 21.13 -23.37 -1.57
C GLY A 322 20.65 -24.75 -1.99
N LYS A 323 19.40 -25.05 -1.69
CA LYS A 323 18.77 -26.34 -1.98
C LYS A 323 18.07 -26.36 -3.37
N HIS A 324 17.68 -25.17 -3.86
CA HIS A 324 16.89 -25.02 -5.07
C HIS A 324 17.77 -24.49 -6.22
N VAL A 325 18.30 -25.42 -7.01
CA VAL A 325 19.28 -25.15 -8.10
C VAL A 325 18.73 -25.48 -9.48
N THR A 326 17.44 -25.82 -9.60
CA THR A 326 16.86 -26.23 -10.89
C THR A 326 15.97 -25.17 -11.51
N ALA A 327 15.95 -25.08 -12.84
CA ALA A 327 15.12 -24.16 -13.59
C ALA A 327 13.62 -24.29 -13.24
N ASN A 328 13.12 -25.52 -13.07
CA ASN A 328 11.72 -25.75 -12.74
C ASN A 328 11.35 -25.16 -11.37
N LYS A 329 12.21 -25.33 -10.36
CA LYS A 329 11.97 -24.75 -9.03
C LYS A 329 11.99 -23.23 -9.04
N LEU A 330 12.96 -22.62 -9.75
CA LEU A 330 13.02 -21.17 -9.92
C LEU A 330 11.78 -20.67 -10.67
N LYS A 331 11.36 -21.34 -11.74
CA LYS A 331 10.14 -21.02 -12.49
C LYS A 331 8.90 -21.04 -11.60
N GLU A 332 8.64 -22.14 -10.89
CA GLU A 332 7.49 -22.29 -9.99
C GLU A 332 7.43 -21.14 -8.97
N ARG A 333 8.58 -20.74 -8.42
CA ARG A 333 8.65 -19.64 -7.45
C ARG A 333 8.40 -18.29 -8.09
N LEU A 334 8.97 -18.03 -9.24
CA LEU A 334 8.76 -16.78 -10.00
C LEU A 334 7.30 -16.66 -10.49
N GLU A 335 6.68 -17.75 -10.94
CA GLU A 335 5.25 -17.78 -11.28
C GLU A 335 4.36 -17.47 -10.06
N ARG A 336 4.75 -17.93 -8.87
CA ARG A 336 4.05 -17.58 -7.62
C ARG A 336 4.16 -16.08 -7.32
N GLU A 337 5.31 -15.47 -7.55
CA GLU A 337 5.49 -14.04 -7.39
C GLU A 337 4.52 -13.24 -8.27
N MET A 338 4.36 -13.63 -9.53
CA MET A 338 3.43 -12.97 -10.47
C MET A 338 1.95 -13.06 -10.05
N GLN A 339 1.58 -14.00 -9.19
CA GLN A 339 0.19 -14.13 -8.74
C GLN A 339 -0.23 -12.99 -7.81
N THR A 340 0.72 -12.41 -7.10
CA THR A 340 0.47 -11.33 -6.12
C THR A 340 1.11 -10.01 -6.52
N ASN A 341 2.28 -10.04 -7.16
CA ASN A 341 3.04 -8.86 -7.55
C ASN A 341 2.80 -8.51 -9.03
N ILE A 342 1.77 -7.72 -9.28
CA ILE A 342 1.36 -7.32 -10.64
C ILE A 342 2.26 -6.27 -11.29
N ALA A 343 3.11 -5.61 -10.50
CA ALA A 343 4.07 -4.62 -11.01
C ALA A 343 5.30 -5.28 -11.65
N MET A 344 5.44 -6.61 -11.50
CA MET A 344 6.48 -7.39 -12.13
C MET A 344 5.94 -8.16 -13.34
N LYS A 345 6.78 -8.27 -14.39
CA LYS A 345 6.57 -9.19 -15.50
C LYS A 345 7.73 -10.19 -15.55
N ILE A 346 7.42 -11.45 -15.73
CA ILE A 346 8.43 -12.52 -15.80
C ILE A 346 8.22 -13.28 -17.08
N GLU A 347 9.27 -13.40 -17.89
CA GLU A 347 9.29 -14.07 -19.16
C GLU A 347 10.38 -15.15 -19.15
N GLU A 348 10.05 -16.38 -19.55
CA GLU A 348 11.00 -17.46 -19.69
C GLU A 348 11.74 -17.32 -21.03
N LEU A 349 13.05 -17.18 -20.99
CA LEU A 349 13.90 -17.07 -22.18
C LEU A 349 14.49 -18.42 -22.63
N GLY A 350 14.18 -19.50 -21.92
CA GLY A 350 14.77 -20.84 -22.13
C GLY A 350 16.07 -21.05 -21.35
N GLU A 351 16.56 -22.29 -21.34
CA GLU A 351 17.84 -22.70 -20.72
C GLU A 351 17.99 -22.28 -19.23
N GLY A 352 16.88 -22.25 -18.48
CA GLY A 352 16.90 -21.84 -17.06
C GLY A 352 17.12 -20.34 -16.85
N LYS A 353 16.85 -19.52 -17.86
CA LYS A 353 16.96 -18.07 -17.86
C LYS A 353 15.59 -17.42 -17.87
N PHE A 354 15.35 -16.48 -16.94
CA PHE A 354 14.09 -15.76 -16.76
C PHE A 354 14.35 -14.27 -16.78
N LYS A 355 13.67 -13.54 -17.68
CA LYS A 355 13.69 -12.08 -17.68
C LYS A 355 12.66 -11.59 -16.67
N VAL A 356 13.13 -10.90 -15.65
CA VAL A 356 12.31 -10.28 -14.62
C VAL A 356 12.32 -8.77 -14.85
N SER A 357 11.16 -8.21 -15.11
CA SER A 357 10.97 -6.79 -15.35
C SER A 357 10.24 -6.16 -14.17
N GLY A 358 10.73 -5.04 -13.69
CA GLY A 358 10.20 -4.29 -12.56
C GLY A 358 10.29 -2.79 -12.76
N ARG A 359 9.72 -2.03 -11.83
CA ARG A 359 9.72 -0.58 -11.87
C ARG A 359 11.06 0.01 -11.44
N GLY A 360 11.70 -0.59 -10.45
CA GLY A 360 12.94 -0.08 -9.90
C GLY A 360 13.84 -1.19 -9.33
N GLU A 361 15.05 -0.79 -8.99
CA GLU A 361 16.10 -1.72 -8.52
C GLU A 361 15.74 -2.34 -7.16
N LEU A 362 15.13 -1.56 -6.26
CA LEU A 362 14.74 -2.05 -4.93
C LEU A 362 13.73 -3.19 -5.04
N GLN A 363 12.74 -3.11 -5.93
CA GLN A 363 11.74 -4.14 -6.14
C GLN A 363 12.38 -5.47 -6.57
N ILE A 364 13.32 -5.42 -7.52
CA ILE A 364 14.05 -6.60 -8.01
C ILE A 364 14.98 -7.15 -6.93
N THR A 365 15.64 -6.28 -6.18
CA THR A 365 16.54 -6.66 -5.07
C THR A 365 15.78 -7.39 -3.96
N ILE A 366 14.57 -6.95 -3.64
CA ILE A 366 13.71 -7.61 -2.65
C ILE A 366 13.32 -9.02 -3.11
N LEU A 367 12.94 -9.18 -4.38
CA LEU A 367 12.67 -10.52 -4.93
C LEU A 367 13.90 -11.42 -4.83
N ALA A 368 15.07 -10.91 -5.22
CA ALA A 368 16.33 -11.65 -5.15
C ALA A 368 16.67 -12.06 -3.71
N GLU A 369 16.47 -11.17 -2.76
CA GLU A 369 16.72 -11.45 -1.34
C GLU A 369 15.73 -12.47 -0.77
N ASN A 370 14.44 -12.40 -1.15
CA ASN A 370 13.46 -13.42 -0.78
C ASN A 370 13.87 -14.79 -1.32
N LEU A 371 14.22 -14.90 -2.60
CA LEU A 371 14.69 -16.13 -3.20
C LEU A 371 15.93 -16.69 -2.47
N ARG A 372 16.90 -15.84 -2.14
CA ARG A 372 18.10 -16.23 -1.38
C ARG A 372 17.74 -16.81 -0.01
N ARG A 373 16.80 -16.18 0.72
CA ARG A 373 16.33 -16.66 2.03
C ARG A 373 15.51 -17.94 1.95
N GLU A 374 14.93 -18.21 0.79
CA GLU A 374 14.20 -19.44 0.50
C GLU A 374 15.12 -20.57 -0.05
N ASP A 375 16.44 -20.46 0.11
CA ASP A 375 17.46 -21.43 -0.31
C ASP A 375 17.56 -21.61 -1.85
N TYR A 376 17.22 -20.58 -2.66
CA TYR A 376 17.47 -20.61 -4.11
C TYR A 376 18.88 -20.11 -4.43
N GLU A 377 19.58 -20.82 -5.33
CA GLU A 377 20.82 -20.39 -5.96
C GLU A 377 20.57 -19.94 -7.40
N PHE A 378 20.98 -18.73 -7.71
CA PHE A 378 20.84 -18.12 -9.03
C PHE A 378 21.86 -16.99 -9.20
N SER A 379 22.07 -16.59 -10.44
CA SER A 379 22.81 -15.38 -10.79
C SER A 379 21.87 -14.34 -11.40
N ILE A 380 22.25 -13.06 -11.28
CA ILE A 380 21.48 -11.92 -11.80
C ILE A 380 22.38 -11.17 -12.80
N SER A 381 21.82 -10.84 -13.98
CA SER A 381 22.51 -9.99 -14.95
C SER A 381 22.57 -8.53 -14.49
N ARG A 382 23.32 -7.72 -15.22
CA ARG A 382 23.21 -6.28 -15.07
C ARG A 382 21.80 -5.82 -15.46
N PRO A 383 21.26 -4.78 -14.81
CA PRO A 383 20.00 -4.19 -15.19
C PRO A 383 20.05 -3.60 -16.61
N GLU A 384 18.95 -3.77 -17.33
CA GLU A 384 18.75 -3.21 -18.67
C GLU A 384 17.48 -2.34 -18.66
N VAL A 385 17.57 -1.16 -19.25
CA VAL A 385 16.43 -0.25 -19.42
C VAL A 385 15.49 -0.83 -20.47
N ILE A 386 14.18 -0.77 -20.21
CA ILE A 386 13.17 -1.22 -21.15
C ILE A 386 12.86 -0.09 -22.12
N VAL A 387 13.28 -0.24 -23.38
CA VAL A 387 12.94 0.67 -24.46
C VAL A 387 11.59 0.30 -25.04
N LYS A 388 10.67 1.26 -25.13
CA LYS A 388 9.35 1.09 -25.73
C LYS A 388 9.28 1.74 -27.09
N GLU A 389 8.40 1.23 -27.95
CA GLU A 389 8.03 1.90 -29.19
C GLU A 389 6.67 2.58 -29.00
N ILE A 390 6.70 3.92 -29.07
CA ILE A 390 5.49 4.77 -28.94
C ILE A 390 5.40 5.57 -30.23
N ASP A 391 4.28 5.45 -30.93
CA ASP A 391 4.03 6.11 -32.23
C ASP A 391 5.16 5.89 -33.27
N GLY A 392 5.74 4.67 -33.27
CA GLY A 392 6.82 4.30 -34.19
C GLY A 392 8.20 4.84 -33.81
N GLN A 393 8.35 5.46 -32.63
CA GLN A 393 9.62 5.96 -32.11
C GLN A 393 10.06 5.15 -30.88
N LYS A 394 11.37 4.85 -30.82
CA LYS A 394 11.96 4.23 -29.63
C LYS A 394 12.08 5.26 -28.52
N CYS A 395 11.44 4.96 -27.38
CA CYS A 395 11.40 5.81 -26.20
C CYS A 395 12.03 5.08 -25.02
N GLU A 396 12.90 5.78 -24.29
CA GLU A 396 13.45 5.36 -23.02
C GLU A 396 12.64 5.99 -21.87
N PRO A 397 12.52 5.33 -20.71
CA PRO A 397 11.91 5.94 -19.54
C PRO A 397 12.82 7.07 -19.02
N PHE A 398 12.18 8.20 -18.66
CA PHE A 398 12.83 9.32 -17.98
C PHE A 398 12.29 9.43 -16.56
N GLU A 399 13.17 9.72 -15.62
CA GLU A 399 12.82 9.96 -14.23
C GLU A 399 13.30 11.33 -13.76
N SER A 400 12.56 11.93 -12.83
CA SER A 400 12.99 13.15 -12.13
C SER A 400 13.77 12.73 -10.89
N LEU A 401 15.07 13.01 -10.88
CA LEU A 401 15.93 12.77 -9.73
C LEU A 401 15.87 13.97 -8.79
N VAL A 402 15.41 13.75 -7.57
CA VAL A 402 15.47 14.74 -6.49
C VAL A 402 16.53 14.30 -5.49
N ILE A 403 17.54 15.14 -5.30
CA ILE A 403 18.62 14.87 -4.34
C ILE A 403 18.48 15.89 -3.20
N ASP A 404 18.31 15.37 -1.99
CA ASP A 404 18.35 16.15 -0.76
C ASP A 404 19.69 15.90 -0.09
N THR A 405 20.42 16.98 0.23
CA THR A 405 21.76 16.88 0.80
C THR A 405 21.99 18.00 1.80
N PRO A 406 22.71 17.75 2.91
CA PRO A 406 23.10 18.80 3.84
C PRO A 406 23.87 19.92 3.12
N GLN A 407 23.68 21.16 3.56
CA GLN A 407 24.23 22.35 2.92
C GLN A 407 25.76 22.29 2.75
N ASP A 408 26.46 21.62 3.67
CA ASP A 408 27.92 21.42 3.64
C ASP A 408 28.41 20.62 2.43
N TYR A 409 27.52 19.85 1.78
CA TYR A 409 27.83 19.00 0.63
C TYR A 409 27.22 19.51 -0.68
N SER A 410 26.51 20.63 -0.66
CA SER A 410 25.77 21.15 -1.83
C SER A 410 26.68 21.80 -2.90
N GLY A 411 27.97 21.96 -2.65
CA GLY A 411 28.94 22.61 -3.55
C GLY A 411 30.03 21.70 -4.13
N SER A 412 29.91 20.38 -3.98
CA SER A 412 30.91 19.41 -4.47
C SER A 412 30.49 18.71 -5.74
#